data_53ee900bd14e3d655851dd90467fe699
#
_entry.id   53ee900bd14e3d655851dd90467fe699
#
_cell.length_a   1.000
_cell.length_b   1.000
_cell.length_c   1.000
_cell.angle_alpha   90.00
_cell.angle_beta   90.00
_cell.angle_gamma   90.00
#
_symmetry.space_group_name_H-M   'P 1'
#
loop_
_entity.id
_entity.type
_entity.pdbx_description
1 polymer ?
#
loop_
_entity_poly.entity_id
_entity_poly.type
_entity_poly.pdbx_seq_one_letter_code
_entity_poly.pdbx_strand_id
1 'polypeptide(L)'
;FFSQSEIPKDFLKIPEVFDTTENLYAFIQPGEDVAYWKAFINNSDSEKAVLYESQAPVSMTILEPIPEKGFFQNCLGENCFNYIIACKNGRSVFFLTEKNLIQFIGKIDNVAEAILVAKTQGFLVDTSDLRGGSFTKDDENFYLKLYKQKKCSEVKESFTITIGRNNSNLTYKTNTIYSIKKTCD
;
A
#
# COMPACT_ATOMS: atom_id res chain seq x y z
N PHE A 1 13.97 -27.67 -10.76
CA PHE A 1 15.07 -26.72 -10.43
C PHE A 1 14.56 -25.31 -10.73
N PHE A 2 14.20 -24.54 -9.70
CA PHE A 2 13.91 -23.13 -9.87
C PHE A 2 15.24 -22.38 -9.93
N SER A 3 15.52 -21.72 -11.05
CA SER A 3 16.67 -20.83 -11.16
C SER A 3 16.53 -19.75 -10.09
N GLN A 4 17.47 -19.67 -9.16
CA GLN A 4 17.60 -18.52 -8.27
C GLN A 4 17.94 -17.32 -9.15
N SER A 5 16.94 -16.48 -9.47
CA SER A 5 17.23 -15.15 -9.99
C SER A 5 17.96 -14.42 -8.88
N GLU A 6 19.25 -14.19 -9.03
CA GLU A 6 20.05 -13.44 -8.07
C GLU A 6 19.41 -12.08 -7.88
N ILE A 7 19.15 -11.76 -6.61
CA ILE A 7 18.68 -10.43 -6.22
C ILE A 7 19.89 -9.51 -6.35
N PRO A 8 19.79 -8.41 -7.13
CA PRO A 8 20.89 -7.47 -7.24
C PRO A 8 21.34 -6.97 -5.86
N LYS A 9 22.62 -6.78 -5.66
CA LYS A 9 23.23 -6.44 -4.36
C LYS A 9 22.80 -5.08 -3.80
N ASP A 10 22.24 -4.22 -4.64
CA ASP A 10 21.73 -2.89 -4.31
C ASP A 10 20.29 -2.91 -3.76
N PHE A 11 19.61 -4.08 -3.81
CA PHE A 11 18.28 -4.22 -3.23
C PHE A 11 18.36 -4.42 -1.72
N LEU A 12 17.69 -3.55 -0.98
CA LEU A 12 17.57 -3.59 0.47
C LEU A 12 16.30 -4.36 0.87
N LYS A 13 16.35 -5.04 2.00
CA LYS A 13 15.15 -5.68 2.58
C LYS A 13 14.12 -4.61 2.95
N ILE A 14 12.85 -4.85 2.60
CA ILE A 14 11.74 -4.04 3.10
C ILE A 14 11.61 -4.28 4.62
N PRO A 15 11.51 -3.21 5.44
CA PRO A 15 11.34 -3.34 6.88
C PRO A 15 10.13 -4.18 7.26
N GLU A 16 10.26 -5.02 8.29
CA GLU A 16 9.18 -5.91 8.75
C GLU A 16 7.92 -5.17 9.20
N VAL A 17 8.07 -3.93 9.67
CA VAL A 17 6.93 -3.07 10.03
C VAL A 17 6.00 -2.79 8.83
N PHE A 18 6.45 -2.97 7.59
CA PHE A 18 5.65 -2.77 6.37
C PHE A 18 4.94 -4.04 5.87
N ASP A 19 4.95 -5.11 6.66
CA ASP A 19 4.22 -6.33 6.36
C ASP A 19 2.69 -6.11 6.35
N THR A 20 2.22 -5.21 7.21
CA THR A 20 0.80 -4.83 7.29
C THR A 20 0.54 -3.48 6.64
N THR A 21 -0.60 -3.35 5.98
CA THR A 21 -1.01 -2.11 5.30
C THR A 21 -1.21 -0.96 6.28
N GLU A 22 -1.70 -1.26 7.46
CA GLU A 22 -2.00 -0.31 8.52
C GLU A 22 -0.78 0.52 8.91
N ASN A 23 0.37 -0.12 8.98
CA ASN A 23 1.62 0.53 9.37
C ASN A 23 2.16 1.49 8.29
N LEU A 24 1.76 1.31 7.03
CA LEU A 24 2.22 2.15 5.92
C LEU A 24 1.67 3.58 5.99
N TYR A 25 0.47 3.76 6.54
CA TYR A 25 -0.17 5.08 6.59
C TYR A 25 0.64 6.10 7.39
N ALA A 26 1.33 5.68 8.44
CA ALA A 26 2.16 6.57 9.25
C ALA A 26 3.33 7.24 8.50
N PHE A 27 3.65 6.74 7.31
CA PHE A 27 4.75 7.22 6.48
C PHE A 27 4.31 8.06 5.29
N ILE A 28 2.99 8.26 5.09
CA ILE A 28 2.49 9.10 4.00
C ILE A 28 2.80 10.57 4.29
N GLN A 29 3.41 11.21 3.30
CA GLN A 29 3.55 12.66 3.22
C GLN A 29 2.61 13.17 2.13
N PRO A 30 1.43 13.72 2.49
CA PRO A 30 0.44 14.12 1.50
C PRO A 30 1.01 15.11 0.48
N GLY A 31 0.76 14.85 -0.80
CA GLY A 31 1.20 15.73 -1.90
C GLY A 31 0.41 17.01 -2.05
N GLU A 32 -0.68 17.17 -1.31
CA GLU A 32 -1.53 18.34 -1.29
C GLU A 32 -1.44 19.04 0.08
N ASP A 33 -1.78 20.33 0.13
CA ASP A 33 -1.91 21.08 1.38
C ASP A 33 -3.05 20.52 2.23
N VAL A 34 -2.73 19.58 3.09
CA VAL A 34 -3.62 18.93 4.03
C VAL A 34 -3.21 19.31 5.44
N ALA A 35 -4.09 20.01 6.14
CA ALA A 35 -3.79 20.45 7.50
C ALA A 35 -3.88 19.33 8.53
N TYR A 36 -4.74 18.33 8.27
CA TYR A 36 -5.02 17.21 9.16
C TYR A 36 -5.72 16.09 8.40
N TRP A 37 -5.40 14.83 8.72
CA TRP A 37 -6.03 13.69 8.07
C TRP A 37 -6.00 12.43 8.93
N LYS A 38 -6.91 11.53 8.61
CA LYS A 38 -7.01 10.19 9.21
C LYS A 38 -7.20 9.13 8.14
N ALA A 39 -6.56 7.99 8.33
CA ALA A 39 -6.84 6.76 7.61
C ALA A 39 -7.73 5.85 8.46
N PHE A 40 -8.69 5.22 7.83
CA PHE A 40 -9.67 4.35 8.47
C PHE A 40 -9.73 3.00 7.77
N ILE A 41 -10.13 1.99 8.53
CA ILE A 41 -10.68 0.74 8.02
C ILE A 41 -12.15 0.64 8.44
N ASN A 42 -13.01 0.25 7.51
CA ASN A 42 -14.34 -0.21 7.79
C ASN A 42 -14.33 -1.74 7.74
N ASN A 43 -14.68 -2.39 8.83
CA ASN A 43 -14.82 -3.84 8.90
C ASN A 43 -16.24 -4.28 8.53
N SER A 44 -16.42 -5.53 8.13
CA SER A 44 -17.70 -6.11 7.71
C SER A 44 -18.84 -5.93 8.71
N ASP A 45 -18.53 -5.74 10.00
CA ASP A 45 -19.51 -5.55 11.07
C ASP A 45 -19.87 -4.08 11.30
N SER A 46 -19.60 -3.20 10.34
CA SER A 46 -19.83 -1.75 10.42
C SER A 46 -19.03 -1.05 11.54
N GLU A 47 -17.99 -1.68 12.02
CA GLU A 47 -17.06 -1.08 12.96
C GLU A 47 -15.94 -0.35 12.21
N LYS A 48 -15.95 0.97 12.36
CA LYS A 48 -14.89 1.85 11.90
C LYS A 48 -13.75 1.86 12.92
N ALA A 49 -12.53 1.59 12.46
CA ALA A 49 -11.31 1.78 13.24
C ALA A 49 -10.38 2.80 12.60
N VAL A 50 -9.71 3.61 13.41
CA VAL A 50 -8.66 4.54 12.97
C VAL A 50 -7.37 3.77 12.83
N LEU A 51 -6.79 3.77 11.63
CA LEU A 51 -5.48 3.17 11.33
C LEU A 51 -4.34 4.15 11.57
N TYR A 52 -4.58 5.41 11.25
CA TYR A 52 -3.62 6.50 11.44
C TYR A 52 -4.32 7.84 11.59
N GLU A 53 -3.75 8.69 12.41
CA GLU A 53 -4.19 10.07 12.62
C GLU A 53 -2.97 10.99 12.61
N SER A 54 -2.96 11.98 11.72
CA SER A 54 -1.93 13.01 11.69
C SER A 54 -2.10 13.98 12.85
N GLN A 55 -1.03 14.69 13.21
CA GLN A 55 -1.11 15.68 14.28
C GLN A 55 -2.07 16.81 13.88
N ALA A 56 -3.12 17.01 14.67
CA ALA A 56 -4.10 18.07 14.44
C ALA A 56 -3.64 19.42 15.03
N PRO A 57 -3.88 20.55 14.35
CA PRO A 57 -3.93 21.85 15.02
C PRO A 57 -5.05 21.87 16.07
N VAL A 58 -4.82 22.58 17.17
CA VAL A 58 -5.63 22.57 18.42
C VAL A 58 -7.15 22.81 18.23
N SER A 59 -7.61 23.22 17.06
CA SER A 59 -9.01 23.60 16.80
C SER A 59 -9.68 22.87 15.61
N MET A 60 -9.07 21.80 15.06
CA MET A 60 -9.64 21.12 13.89
C MET A 60 -10.44 19.87 14.26
N THR A 61 -11.68 19.83 13.79
CA THR A 61 -12.53 18.64 13.85
C THR A 61 -12.85 18.19 12.43
N ILE A 62 -12.68 16.92 12.12
CA ILE A 62 -13.11 16.31 10.87
C ILE A 62 -14.46 15.62 11.11
N LEU A 63 -15.43 15.83 10.21
CA LEU A 63 -16.60 14.98 10.15
C LEU A 63 -16.18 13.59 9.64
N GLU A 64 -16.55 12.54 10.34
CA GLU A 64 -16.10 11.16 10.10
C GLU A 64 -17.28 10.21 9.77
N PRO A 65 -18.11 10.48 8.76
CA PRO A 65 -19.10 9.50 8.34
C PRO A 65 -18.42 8.28 7.74
N ILE A 66 -19.07 7.13 7.80
CA ILE A 66 -18.64 5.91 7.11
C ILE A 66 -19.13 6.00 5.68
N PRO A 67 -18.25 5.99 4.66
CA PRO A 67 -18.66 5.96 3.27
C PRO A 67 -19.19 4.57 2.87
N GLU A 68 -19.88 4.48 1.75
CA GLU A 68 -20.38 3.20 1.23
C GLU A 68 -19.29 2.29 0.66
N LYS A 69 -18.14 2.86 0.30
CA LYS A 69 -17.02 2.14 -0.33
C LYS A 69 -15.68 2.84 -0.05
N GLY A 70 -14.61 2.11 -0.27
CA GLY A 70 -13.25 2.60 -0.17
C GLY A 70 -12.29 1.78 -1.04
N PHE A 71 -11.00 1.94 -0.82
CA PHE A 71 -9.93 1.19 -1.46
C PHE A 71 -9.46 0.01 -0.58
N PHE A 72 -8.65 -0.90 -1.14
CA PHE A 72 -8.10 -2.09 -0.46
C PHE A 72 -9.15 -2.98 0.20
N GLN A 73 -10.02 -3.56 -0.61
CA GLN A 73 -11.01 -4.55 -0.17
C GLN A 73 -10.32 -5.90 0.16
N ASN A 74 -9.56 -5.94 1.25
CA ASN A 74 -8.69 -7.08 1.59
C ASN A 74 -9.18 -7.91 2.78
N CYS A 75 -10.33 -7.57 3.35
CA CYS A 75 -10.84 -8.28 4.51
C CYS A 75 -11.75 -9.45 4.09
N LEU A 76 -11.90 -10.42 4.99
CA LEU A 76 -12.87 -11.49 4.84
C LEU A 76 -14.27 -10.91 5.14
N GLY A 77 -15.08 -10.73 4.09
CA GLY A 77 -16.46 -10.24 4.19
C GLY A 77 -16.79 -9.15 3.17
N GLU A 78 -18.08 -8.94 2.97
CA GLU A 78 -18.60 -7.82 2.21
C GLU A 78 -18.41 -6.53 3.02
N ASN A 79 -18.10 -5.42 2.35
CA ASN A 79 -17.95 -4.09 2.97
C ASN A 79 -16.68 -3.86 3.83
N CYS A 80 -15.63 -4.64 3.67
CA CYS A 80 -14.35 -4.31 4.27
C CYS A 80 -13.49 -3.49 3.31
N PHE A 81 -13.10 -2.28 3.70
CA PHE A 81 -12.31 -1.36 2.89
C PHE A 81 -11.60 -0.30 3.73
N ASN A 82 -10.58 0.31 3.15
CA ASN A 82 -9.89 1.44 3.73
C ASN A 82 -10.32 2.75 3.04
N TYR A 83 -10.24 3.85 3.76
CA TYR A 83 -10.47 5.19 3.22
C TYR A 83 -9.71 6.25 4.02
N ILE A 84 -9.53 7.42 3.42
CA ILE A 84 -8.89 8.57 4.07
C ILE A 84 -9.88 9.73 4.09
N ILE A 85 -9.94 10.43 5.22
CA ILE A 85 -10.60 11.74 5.35
C ILE A 85 -9.54 12.76 5.73
N ALA A 86 -9.49 13.84 4.96
CA ALA A 86 -8.55 14.92 5.20
C ALA A 86 -9.26 16.25 5.33
N CYS A 87 -8.71 17.17 6.14
CA CYS A 87 -9.14 18.55 6.21
C CYS A 87 -8.32 19.40 5.25
N LYS A 88 -8.96 19.92 4.20
CA LYS A 88 -8.38 20.82 3.23
C LYS A 88 -9.19 22.11 3.17
N ASN A 89 -8.56 23.26 3.43
CA ASN A 89 -9.24 24.56 3.46
C ASN A 89 -10.49 24.58 4.37
N GLY A 90 -10.40 23.95 5.54
CA GLY A 90 -11.49 23.90 6.52
C GLY A 90 -12.66 22.98 6.14
N ARG A 91 -12.51 22.14 5.13
CA ARG A 91 -13.54 21.18 4.68
C ARG A 91 -13.01 19.75 4.73
N SER A 92 -13.89 18.81 5.05
CA SER A 92 -13.59 17.38 4.95
C SER A 92 -13.59 16.94 3.50
N VAL A 93 -12.49 16.32 3.05
CA VAL A 93 -12.31 15.74 1.73
C VAL A 93 -12.10 14.24 1.89
N PHE A 94 -12.77 13.45 1.06
CA PHE A 94 -12.75 11.99 1.12
C PHE A 94 -11.93 11.41 -0.02
N PHE A 95 -11.05 10.46 0.31
CA PHE A 95 -10.27 9.69 -0.64
C PHE A 95 -10.74 8.23 -0.54
N LEU A 96 -11.50 7.78 -1.53
CA LEU A 96 -12.30 6.54 -1.48
C LEU A 96 -11.90 5.51 -2.53
N THR A 97 -10.98 5.83 -3.42
CA THR A 97 -10.53 4.93 -4.48
C THR A 97 -9.01 4.83 -4.50
N GLU A 98 -8.49 3.78 -5.11
CA GLU A 98 -7.04 3.62 -5.33
C GLU A 98 -6.45 4.83 -6.06
N LYS A 99 -7.16 5.38 -7.05
CA LYS A 99 -6.75 6.60 -7.74
C LYS A 99 -6.67 7.79 -6.79
N ASN A 100 -7.64 7.94 -5.89
CA ASN A 100 -7.63 9.01 -4.90
C ASN A 100 -6.48 8.83 -3.90
N LEU A 101 -6.16 7.59 -3.49
CA LEU A 101 -5.01 7.30 -2.64
C LEU A 101 -3.70 7.75 -3.32
N ILE A 102 -3.50 7.41 -4.58
CA ILE A 102 -2.33 7.82 -5.36
C ILE A 102 -2.26 9.36 -5.45
N GLN A 103 -3.39 10.02 -5.70
CA GLN A 103 -3.47 11.48 -5.72
C GLN A 103 -3.13 12.09 -4.36
N PHE A 104 -3.60 11.49 -3.26
CA PHE A 104 -3.32 11.93 -1.89
C PHE A 104 -1.83 11.82 -1.54
N ILE A 105 -1.18 10.73 -1.93
CA ILE A 105 0.27 10.53 -1.79
C ILE A 105 1.03 11.58 -2.63
N GLY A 106 0.60 11.79 -3.88
CA GLY A 106 1.26 12.71 -4.80
C GLY A 106 2.65 12.23 -5.20
N LYS A 107 3.70 12.97 -4.80
CA LYS A 107 5.09 12.55 -5.02
C LYS A 107 5.48 11.42 -4.06
N ILE A 108 6.14 10.40 -4.58
CA ILE A 108 6.59 9.26 -3.78
C ILE A 108 7.97 9.56 -3.22
N ASP A 109 8.06 9.80 -1.91
CA ASP A 109 9.30 10.18 -1.24
C ASP A 109 9.96 9.05 -0.46
N ASN A 110 9.19 8.02 -0.10
CA ASN A 110 9.67 6.87 0.68
C ASN A 110 9.11 5.54 0.17
N VAL A 111 9.69 4.43 0.68
CA VAL A 111 9.31 3.08 0.25
C VAL A 111 7.91 2.67 0.70
N ALA A 112 7.40 3.20 1.82
CA ALA A 112 6.05 2.88 2.29
C ALA A 112 4.99 3.42 1.30
N GLU A 113 5.17 4.62 0.79
CA GLU A 113 4.32 5.21 -0.25
C GLU A 113 4.41 4.41 -1.56
N ALA A 114 5.62 4.00 -1.96
CA ALA A 114 5.79 3.15 -3.14
C ALA A 114 5.06 1.80 -2.98
N ILE A 115 5.11 1.19 -1.78
CA ILE A 115 4.36 -0.04 -1.47
C ILE A 115 2.85 0.21 -1.55
N LEU A 116 2.34 1.31 -0.99
CA LEU A 116 0.91 1.64 -1.08
C LEU A 116 0.44 1.79 -2.53
N VAL A 117 1.24 2.45 -3.38
CA VAL A 117 0.95 2.54 -4.82
C VAL A 117 0.96 1.15 -5.47
N ALA A 118 1.93 0.29 -5.16
CA ALA A 118 1.97 -1.08 -5.68
C ALA A 118 0.76 -1.91 -5.22
N LYS A 119 0.31 -1.73 -3.97
CA LYS A 119 -0.87 -2.42 -3.43
C LYS A 119 -2.16 -2.07 -4.17
N THR A 120 -2.28 -0.90 -4.79
CA THR A 120 -3.44 -0.56 -5.65
C THR A 120 -3.56 -1.49 -6.86
N GLN A 121 -2.48 -2.17 -7.25
CA GLN A 121 -2.45 -3.15 -8.33
C GLN A 121 -2.44 -4.61 -7.82
N GLY A 122 -2.71 -4.80 -6.51
CA GLY A 122 -2.81 -6.12 -5.88
C GLY A 122 -1.46 -6.77 -5.54
N PHE A 123 -0.37 -6.00 -5.49
CA PHE A 123 0.92 -6.51 -5.01
C PHE A 123 0.97 -6.55 -3.50
N LEU A 124 1.68 -7.56 -2.96
CA LEU A 124 1.85 -7.83 -1.54
C LEU A 124 3.34 -7.84 -1.18
N VAL A 125 3.64 -7.54 0.09
CA VAL A 125 4.99 -7.58 0.64
C VAL A 125 5.22 -8.92 1.32
N ASP A 126 6.39 -9.54 1.10
CA ASP A 126 6.87 -10.69 1.85
C ASP A 126 8.18 -10.32 2.57
N THR A 127 8.07 -9.82 3.77
CA THR A 127 9.24 -9.39 4.55
C THR A 127 10.16 -10.54 4.95
N SER A 128 9.74 -11.79 4.76
CA SER A 128 10.55 -12.99 5.04
C SER A 128 11.43 -13.41 3.85
N ASP A 129 11.14 -12.92 2.62
CA ASP A 129 11.87 -13.33 1.41
C ASP A 129 12.16 -12.12 0.51
N LEU A 130 13.44 -11.89 0.20
CA LEU A 130 13.86 -10.75 -0.63
C LEU A 130 13.27 -10.77 -2.04
N ARG A 131 12.83 -11.92 -2.55
CA ARG A 131 12.15 -12.04 -3.85
C ARG A 131 10.76 -11.41 -3.87
N GLY A 132 10.15 -11.24 -2.68
CA GLY A 132 8.84 -10.61 -2.50
C GLY A 132 8.85 -9.44 -1.53
N GLY A 133 10.02 -9.05 -0.97
CA GLY A 133 10.13 -8.02 0.06
C GLY A 133 11.44 -7.25 0.01
N SER A 134 11.86 -6.75 -1.16
CA SER A 134 13.04 -5.92 -1.29
C SER A 134 12.84 -4.73 -2.22
N PHE A 135 13.69 -3.71 -2.09
CA PHE A 135 13.61 -2.49 -2.89
C PHE A 135 14.97 -1.85 -3.11
N THR A 136 15.06 -1.06 -4.15
CA THR A 136 16.07 -0.03 -4.37
C THR A 136 15.44 1.21 -4.98
N LYS A 137 16.16 2.31 -5.05
CA LYS A 137 15.67 3.56 -5.66
C LYS A 137 16.79 4.35 -6.30
N ASP A 138 16.43 5.17 -7.27
CA ASP A 138 17.22 6.26 -7.79
C ASP A 138 16.48 7.61 -7.63
N ASP A 139 16.92 8.63 -8.32
CA ASP A 139 16.30 9.97 -8.25
C ASP A 139 14.91 10.01 -8.91
N GLU A 140 14.62 9.12 -9.85
CA GLU A 140 13.40 9.12 -10.66
C GLU A 140 12.40 8.03 -10.24
N ASN A 141 12.89 6.90 -9.75
CA ASN A 141 12.06 5.70 -9.55
C ASN A 141 12.33 4.99 -8.23
N PHE A 142 11.31 4.27 -7.75
CA PHE A 142 11.44 3.14 -6.85
C PHE A 142 11.36 1.84 -7.64
N TYR A 143 12.20 0.88 -7.29
CA TYR A 143 12.22 -0.48 -7.83
C TYR A 143 11.93 -1.44 -6.68
N LEU A 144 10.81 -2.15 -6.77
CA LEU A 144 10.35 -3.05 -5.72
C LEU A 144 10.36 -4.50 -6.24
N LYS A 145 10.74 -5.43 -5.39
CA LYS A 145 10.43 -6.86 -5.56
C LYS A 145 9.30 -7.21 -4.60
N LEU A 146 8.11 -7.41 -5.14
CA LEU A 146 6.91 -7.78 -4.42
C LEU A 146 6.31 -9.05 -5.01
N TYR A 147 5.25 -9.58 -4.40
CA TYR A 147 4.60 -10.78 -4.91
C TYR A 147 3.10 -10.60 -5.13
N LYS A 148 2.54 -11.48 -5.94
CA LYS A 148 1.11 -11.75 -6.01
C LYS A 148 0.85 -13.17 -5.56
N GLN A 149 -0.26 -13.36 -4.85
CA GLN A 149 -0.71 -14.67 -4.40
C GLN A 149 -1.90 -15.11 -5.23
N LYS A 150 -1.83 -16.31 -5.80
CA LYS A 150 -2.99 -16.96 -6.41
C LYS A 150 -3.80 -17.62 -5.31
N LYS A 151 -5.11 -17.38 -5.28
CA LYS A 151 -6.01 -17.85 -4.21
C LYS A 151 -6.12 -19.36 -4.09
N CYS A 152 -5.87 -20.11 -5.17
CA CYS A 152 -5.83 -21.57 -5.14
C CYS A 152 -4.40 -22.04 -5.33
N SER A 153 -3.88 -22.89 -4.41
CA SER A 153 -2.50 -23.39 -4.29
C SER A 153 -1.47 -22.50 -3.58
N GLU A 154 -1.85 -21.40 -2.91
CA GLU A 154 -0.93 -20.49 -2.20
C GLU A 154 0.43 -20.31 -2.93
N VAL A 155 0.35 -19.98 -4.22
CA VAL A 155 1.53 -19.73 -5.04
C VAL A 155 1.93 -18.28 -4.88
N LYS A 156 3.16 -18.03 -4.41
CA LYS A 156 3.76 -16.70 -4.42
C LYS A 156 4.60 -16.53 -5.68
N GLU A 157 4.22 -15.60 -6.52
CA GLU A 157 4.93 -15.22 -7.74
C GLU A 157 5.58 -13.85 -7.55
N SER A 158 6.89 -13.77 -7.75
CA SER A 158 7.69 -12.56 -7.62
C SER A 158 7.58 -11.67 -8.84
N PHE A 159 7.52 -10.36 -8.61
CA PHE A 159 7.50 -9.33 -9.65
C PHE A 159 8.57 -8.27 -9.35
N THR A 160 9.18 -7.73 -10.39
CA THR A 160 9.93 -6.48 -10.30
C THR A 160 9.03 -5.35 -10.77
N ILE A 161 8.80 -4.38 -9.91
CA ILE A 161 7.90 -3.26 -10.11
C ILE A 161 8.75 -1.99 -10.17
N THR A 162 8.48 -1.14 -11.14
CA THR A 162 9.09 0.19 -11.25
C THR A 162 7.99 1.23 -11.06
N ILE A 163 8.21 2.19 -10.17
CA ILE A 163 7.24 3.24 -9.86
C ILE A 163 7.94 4.60 -9.97
N GLY A 164 7.44 5.45 -10.86
CA GLY A 164 7.94 6.82 -11.01
C GLY A 164 7.60 7.68 -9.80
N ARG A 165 8.60 8.35 -9.22
CA ARG A 165 8.43 9.13 -7.98
C ARG A 165 7.53 10.35 -8.16
N ASN A 166 7.57 11.00 -9.31
CA ASN A 166 6.83 12.25 -9.55
C ASN A 166 5.45 12.04 -10.23
N ASN A 167 5.24 10.89 -10.85
CA ASN A 167 4.03 10.64 -11.65
C ASN A 167 3.27 9.38 -11.22
N SER A 168 3.81 8.64 -10.27
CA SER A 168 3.26 7.36 -9.77
C SER A 168 2.99 6.32 -10.86
N ASN A 169 3.60 6.48 -12.06
CA ASN A 169 3.48 5.51 -13.14
C ASN A 169 4.10 4.19 -12.71
N LEU A 170 3.30 3.13 -12.74
CA LEU A 170 3.69 1.79 -12.33
C LEU A 170 3.79 0.89 -13.55
N THR A 171 4.95 0.26 -13.71
CA THR A 171 5.17 -0.84 -14.64
C THR A 171 5.73 -2.04 -13.89
N TYR A 172 5.52 -3.25 -14.39
CA TYR A 172 6.04 -4.44 -13.73
C TYR A 172 6.38 -5.54 -14.74
N LYS A 173 7.26 -6.44 -14.31
CA LYS A 173 7.59 -7.69 -15.01
C LYS A 173 7.56 -8.85 -14.02
N THR A 174 7.09 -9.99 -14.51
CA THR A 174 7.13 -11.25 -13.76
C THR A 174 8.58 -11.75 -13.67
N ASN A 175 8.94 -12.24 -12.49
CA ASN A 175 10.23 -12.90 -12.28
C ASN A 175 10.06 -14.42 -12.21
N THR A 176 9.81 -14.97 -11.01
CA THR A 176 9.71 -16.41 -10.77
C THR A 176 8.67 -16.74 -9.70
N ILE A 177 8.13 -17.95 -9.74
CA ILE A 177 7.42 -18.52 -8.61
C ILE A 177 8.47 -18.99 -7.60
N TYR A 178 8.36 -18.55 -6.34
CA TYR A 178 9.32 -18.88 -5.30
C TYR A 178 8.74 -19.62 -4.08
N SER A 179 7.41 -19.70 -3.99
CA SER A 179 6.74 -20.48 -2.96
C SER A 179 5.49 -21.13 -3.53
N ILE A 180 5.31 -22.42 -3.25
CA ILE A 180 4.12 -23.20 -3.59
C ILE A 180 3.75 -23.98 -2.35
N LYS A 181 2.62 -23.64 -1.71
CA LYS A 181 1.99 -24.49 -0.71
C LYS A 181 0.76 -25.14 -1.32
N LYS A 182 0.75 -26.46 -1.39
CA LYS A 182 -0.41 -27.22 -1.88
C LYS A 182 -1.44 -27.33 -0.75
N THR A 183 -2.48 -26.51 -0.77
CA THR A 183 -3.71 -26.77 -0.02
C THR A 183 -4.85 -26.06 -0.74
N CYS A 184 -5.48 -26.80 -1.64
CA CYS A 184 -6.85 -26.54 -2.05
C CYS A 184 -7.52 -27.91 -2.03
N ASP A 185 -8.07 -28.25 -0.91
CA ASP A 185 -9.08 -29.32 -0.79
C ASP A 185 -10.48 -28.67 -0.85
#